data_56e3f57e1480a81ba01123fb48b70553
#
_entry.id   56e3f57e1480a81ba01123fb48b70553
#
_cell.length_a   1.000
_cell.length_b   1.000
_cell.length_c   1.000
_cell.angle_alpha   90.00
_cell.angle_beta   90.00
_cell.angle_gamma   90.00
#
_symmetry.space_group_name_H-M   'P 1'
#
loop_
_entity.id
_entity.type
_entity.pdbx_description
1 polymer ?
#
loop_
_entity_poly.entity_id
_entity_poly.type
_entity_poly.pdbx_seq_one_letter_code
_entity_poly.pdbx_strand_id
1 'polypeptide(L)'
;MMKEMIRKVMEWCKLWNGETATAKQAGPSSDKREKEQAADNREVQDRLENYLWKHYEFRFNVLTEQPEYCAKGQGTDTPYKIVTQRTLNTLCLEAHRHRINCWDKDVSRLLHSERLEDYHPFLTYMDTLPQWDGVDRVTPLAQRISKKAFWINGFHRWMLGMAAQWAGRMDRCANAVAPMLVSRMQGKCKSTFCQLLMPDGLRDYYTDSFELTGQSGCEQKLAQFGLINLDEYAVSYTHLRA
;
A
#
# COMPACT_ATOMS: atom_id res chain seq x y z
N MET A 1 17.68 -38.38 -62.63
CA MET A 1 16.82 -38.52 -61.45
C MET A 1 16.73 -37.23 -60.61
N MET A 2 17.83 -36.69 -60.13
CA MET A 2 17.81 -35.51 -59.25
C MET A 2 17.24 -34.22 -59.88
N LYS A 3 17.53 -33.94 -61.13
CA LYS A 3 17.00 -32.79 -61.92
C LYS A 3 15.47 -32.81 -62.07
N GLU A 4 14.92 -34.03 -62.22
CA GLU A 4 13.49 -34.22 -62.43
C GLU A 4 12.69 -34.10 -61.16
N MET A 5 13.31 -34.47 -60.00
CA MET A 5 12.73 -34.27 -58.67
C MET A 5 12.70 -32.78 -58.25
N ILE A 6 13.74 -32.03 -58.58
CA ILE A 6 13.81 -30.58 -58.34
C ILE A 6 12.75 -29.85 -59.18
N ARG A 7 12.52 -30.25 -60.43
CA ARG A 7 11.49 -29.70 -61.34
C ARG A 7 10.08 -29.94 -60.80
N LYS A 8 9.79 -31.14 -60.28
CA LYS A 8 8.49 -31.45 -59.64
C LYS A 8 8.25 -30.67 -58.34
N VAL A 9 9.28 -30.45 -57.53
CA VAL A 9 9.18 -29.63 -56.32
C VAL A 9 8.93 -28.16 -56.68
N MET A 10 9.57 -27.63 -57.68
CA MET A 10 9.34 -26.25 -58.15
C MET A 10 7.95 -26.06 -58.79
N GLU A 11 7.41 -27.05 -59.49
CA GLU A 11 6.03 -27.01 -59.99
C GLU A 11 5.01 -27.10 -58.84
N TRP A 12 5.29 -27.89 -57.80
CA TRP A 12 4.45 -28.00 -56.63
C TRP A 12 4.42 -26.68 -55.80
N CYS A 13 5.56 -26.01 -55.67
CA CYS A 13 5.64 -24.68 -55.07
C CYS A 13 4.90 -23.60 -55.87
N LYS A 14 4.86 -23.69 -57.21
CA LYS A 14 4.07 -22.78 -58.05
C LYS A 14 2.57 -23.03 -57.98
N LEU A 15 2.13 -24.25 -57.72
CA LEU A 15 0.72 -24.59 -57.47
C LEU A 15 0.24 -24.16 -56.07
N TRP A 16 1.13 -24.04 -55.11
CA TRP A 16 0.77 -23.55 -53.79
C TRP A 16 0.73 -22.02 -53.72
N ASN A 17 1.42 -21.33 -54.60
CA ASN A 17 1.33 -19.87 -54.79
C ASN A 17 0.24 -19.47 -55.81
N GLY A 18 -0.79 -20.34 -56.00
CA GLY A 18 -1.89 -20.09 -56.91
C GLY A 18 -2.64 -18.82 -56.58
N GLU A 19 -2.42 -17.82 -57.40
CA GLU A 19 -3.22 -16.61 -57.49
C GLU A 19 -4.67 -16.95 -57.81
N THR A 20 -5.52 -16.98 -56.81
CA THR A 20 -6.94 -16.72 -57.01
C THR A 20 -7.18 -15.24 -56.67
N ALA A 21 -7.13 -14.44 -57.72
CA ALA A 21 -7.60 -13.07 -57.69
C ALA A 21 -9.11 -13.05 -57.46
N THR A 22 -9.51 -13.05 -56.19
CA THR A 22 -10.80 -12.53 -55.75
C THR A 22 -10.52 -11.21 -55.08
N ALA A 23 -10.91 -10.13 -55.73
CA ALA A 23 -10.91 -8.78 -55.18
C ALA A 23 -11.79 -8.76 -53.93
N LYS A 24 -11.20 -9.03 -52.75
CA LYS A 24 -11.79 -8.67 -51.46
C LYS A 24 -11.59 -7.18 -51.29
N GLN A 25 -12.71 -6.44 -51.17
CA GLN A 25 -12.71 -5.06 -50.72
C GLN A 25 -11.77 -4.92 -49.52
N ALA A 26 -10.76 -4.08 -49.66
CA ALA A 26 -9.81 -3.76 -48.59
C ALA A 26 -10.60 -3.10 -47.46
N GLY A 27 -10.85 -3.84 -46.40
CA GLY A 27 -11.26 -3.26 -45.13
C GLY A 27 -10.16 -2.31 -44.63
N PRO A 28 -10.49 -1.34 -43.78
CA PRO A 28 -9.51 -0.37 -43.30
C PRO A 28 -8.26 -1.10 -42.79
N SER A 29 -7.07 -0.59 -43.14
CA SER A 29 -5.78 -1.18 -42.78
C SER A 29 -5.71 -1.43 -41.28
N SER A 30 -5.07 -2.51 -40.85
CA SER A 30 -4.90 -2.86 -39.40
C SER A 30 -4.45 -1.68 -38.57
N ASP A 31 -3.54 -0.87 -39.07
CA ASP A 31 -3.00 0.34 -38.49
C ASP A 31 -4.07 1.43 -38.23
N LYS A 32 -5.09 1.54 -39.10
CA LYS A 32 -6.19 2.50 -38.91
C LYS A 32 -7.17 2.05 -37.82
N ARG A 33 -7.46 0.74 -37.76
CA ARG A 33 -8.32 0.16 -36.71
C ARG A 33 -7.65 0.20 -35.34
N GLU A 34 -6.34 -0.03 -35.26
CA GLU A 34 -5.57 0.08 -34.02
C GLU A 34 -5.54 1.51 -33.50
N LYS A 35 -5.41 2.51 -34.38
CA LYS A 35 -5.45 3.93 -33.99
C LYS A 35 -6.85 4.37 -33.53
N GLU A 36 -7.90 3.92 -34.20
CA GLU A 36 -9.29 4.17 -33.79
C GLU A 36 -9.61 3.53 -32.42
N GLN A 37 -9.18 2.28 -32.20
CA GLN A 37 -9.33 1.58 -30.93
C GLN A 37 -8.53 2.22 -29.78
N ALA A 38 -7.32 2.69 -30.06
CA ALA A 38 -6.50 3.41 -29.08
C ALA A 38 -7.11 4.78 -28.71
N ALA A 39 -7.75 5.46 -29.65
CA ALA A 39 -8.45 6.72 -29.40
C ALA A 39 -9.72 6.50 -28.53
N ASP A 40 -10.51 5.47 -28.85
CA ASP A 40 -11.70 5.10 -28.07
C ASP A 40 -11.35 4.70 -26.65
N ASN A 41 -10.27 3.93 -26.46
CA ASN A 41 -9.78 3.54 -25.13
C ASN A 41 -9.33 4.77 -24.30
N ARG A 42 -8.70 5.77 -24.91
CA ARG A 42 -8.31 7.00 -24.21
C ARG A 42 -9.53 7.78 -23.75
N GLU A 43 -10.53 7.93 -24.61
CA GLU A 43 -11.78 8.63 -24.25
C GLU A 43 -12.48 7.94 -23.07
N VAL A 44 -12.52 6.62 -23.05
CA VAL A 44 -13.10 5.84 -21.94
C VAL A 44 -12.30 6.06 -20.65
N GLN A 45 -10.96 6.06 -20.71
CA GLN A 45 -10.11 6.32 -19.55
C GLN A 45 -10.32 7.73 -18.98
N ASP A 46 -10.35 8.75 -19.85
CA ASP A 46 -10.58 10.14 -19.42
C ASP A 46 -11.95 10.31 -18.75
N ARG A 47 -12.99 9.67 -19.31
CA ARG A 47 -14.34 9.68 -18.74
C ARG A 47 -14.39 8.97 -17.39
N LEU A 48 -13.70 7.83 -17.24
CA LEU A 48 -13.60 7.09 -16.00
C LEU A 48 -12.88 7.92 -14.92
N GLU A 49 -11.74 8.49 -15.25
CA GLU A 49 -10.97 9.36 -14.36
C GLU A 49 -11.83 10.54 -13.88
N ASN A 50 -12.43 11.29 -14.80
CA ASN A 50 -13.30 12.40 -14.46
C ASN A 50 -14.48 12.00 -13.57
N TYR A 51 -15.09 10.82 -13.83
CA TYR A 51 -16.18 10.30 -13.01
C TYR A 51 -15.70 10.00 -11.60
N LEU A 52 -14.60 9.26 -11.44
CA LEU A 52 -14.08 8.86 -10.15
C LEU A 52 -13.64 10.07 -9.31
N TRP A 53 -12.89 11.01 -9.90
CA TRP A 53 -12.45 12.23 -9.21
C TRP A 53 -13.61 13.20 -8.87
N LYS A 54 -14.70 13.11 -9.59
CA LYS A 54 -15.89 13.88 -9.26
C LYS A 54 -16.62 13.38 -8.01
N HIS A 55 -16.67 12.06 -7.82
CA HIS A 55 -17.48 11.42 -6.79
C HIS A 55 -16.69 10.97 -5.57
N TYR A 56 -15.38 10.77 -5.72
CA TYR A 56 -14.51 10.24 -4.68
C TYR A 56 -13.23 11.07 -4.54
N GLU A 57 -12.64 10.98 -3.36
CA GLU A 57 -11.26 11.36 -3.10
C GLU A 57 -10.44 10.08 -2.92
N PHE A 58 -9.25 10.08 -3.51
CA PHE A 58 -8.34 8.95 -3.44
C PHE A 58 -6.97 9.43 -2.98
N ARG A 59 -6.25 8.55 -2.29
CA ARG A 59 -4.86 8.74 -1.93
C ARG A 59 -4.15 7.37 -1.92
N PHE A 60 -2.86 7.36 -2.09
CA PHE A 60 -2.06 6.15 -2.02
C PHE A 60 -1.31 6.08 -0.70
N ASN A 61 -1.63 5.10 0.14
CA ASN A 61 -0.96 4.91 1.41
C ASN A 61 0.38 4.21 1.19
N VAL A 62 1.48 4.95 1.35
CA VAL A 62 2.83 4.47 1.06
C VAL A 62 3.34 3.39 2.03
N LEU A 63 2.75 3.25 3.23
CA LEU A 63 3.13 2.22 4.19
C LEU A 63 2.45 0.88 3.91
N THR A 64 1.19 0.91 3.51
CA THR A 64 0.42 -0.30 3.19
C THR A 64 0.51 -0.67 1.72
N GLU A 65 1.07 0.23 0.89
CA GLU A 65 1.13 0.11 -0.58
C GLU A 65 -0.26 -0.11 -1.20
N GLN A 66 -1.28 0.54 -0.63
CA GLN A 66 -2.67 0.38 -1.06
C GLN A 66 -3.35 1.72 -1.29
N PRO A 67 -4.18 1.83 -2.34
CA PRO A 67 -5.03 2.99 -2.52
C PRO A 67 -6.13 3.01 -1.46
N GLU A 68 -6.43 4.21 -0.98
CA GLU A 68 -7.52 4.50 -0.06
C GLU A 68 -8.50 5.48 -0.71
N TYR A 69 -9.77 5.41 -0.35
CA TYR A 69 -10.81 6.28 -0.90
C TYR A 69 -11.76 6.79 0.16
N CYS A 70 -12.35 7.93 -0.14
CA CYS A 70 -13.45 8.55 0.60
C CYS A 70 -14.49 9.06 -0.40
N ALA A 71 -15.78 8.87 -0.12
CA ALA A 71 -16.85 9.40 -0.95
C ALA A 71 -17.04 10.90 -0.68
N LYS A 72 -17.05 11.74 -1.72
CA LYS A 72 -17.29 13.18 -1.61
C LYS A 72 -18.74 13.46 -1.17
N GLY A 73 -18.93 14.49 -0.39
CA GLY A 73 -20.26 14.96 0.02
C GLY A 73 -20.85 14.31 1.26
N GLN A 74 -20.11 13.45 1.95
CA GLN A 74 -20.57 12.83 3.21
C GLN A 74 -20.13 13.56 4.49
N GLY A 75 -19.61 14.79 4.37
CA GLY A 75 -19.07 15.59 5.49
C GLY A 75 -17.54 15.51 5.59
N THR A 76 -16.95 16.47 6.32
CA THR A 76 -15.50 16.64 6.43
C THR A 76 -14.79 15.55 7.24
N ASP A 77 -15.54 14.69 7.94
CA ASP A 77 -15.01 13.67 8.87
C ASP A 77 -15.17 12.23 8.36
N THR A 78 -15.44 12.04 7.07
CA THR A 78 -15.60 10.68 6.55
C THR A 78 -14.23 9.99 6.47
N PRO A 79 -14.02 8.86 7.19
CA PRO A 79 -12.73 8.18 7.18
C PRO A 79 -12.45 7.57 5.80
N TYR A 80 -11.18 7.64 5.39
CA TYR A 80 -10.69 6.92 4.23
C TYR A 80 -10.76 5.41 4.47
N LYS A 81 -11.10 4.65 3.44
CA LYS A 81 -11.21 3.20 3.45
C LYS A 81 -10.28 2.61 2.41
N ILE A 82 -9.68 1.47 2.73
CA ILE A 82 -8.83 0.74 1.79
C ILE A 82 -9.67 0.29 0.58
N VAL A 83 -9.14 0.44 -0.61
CA VAL A 83 -9.73 -0.06 -1.85
C VAL A 83 -9.50 -1.57 -1.94
N THR A 84 -10.57 -2.34 -1.70
CA THR A 84 -10.57 -3.79 -1.85
C THR A 84 -11.05 -4.21 -3.24
N GLN A 85 -10.89 -5.49 -3.61
CA GLN A 85 -11.47 -6.02 -4.86
C GLN A 85 -13.00 -5.78 -4.92
N ARG A 86 -13.69 -5.88 -3.79
CA ARG A 86 -15.12 -5.57 -3.71
C ARG A 86 -15.40 -4.09 -4.03
N THR A 87 -14.53 -3.20 -3.57
CA THR A 87 -14.61 -1.76 -3.88
C THR A 87 -14.39 -1.51 -5.36
N LEU A 88 -13.36 -2.12 -5.98
CA LEU A 88 -13.09 -2.01 -7.41
C LEU A 88 -14.30 -2.43 -8.24
N ASN A 89 -14.90 -3.56 -7.92
CA ASN A 89 -16.10 -4.03 -8.59
C ASN A 89 -17.28 -3.06 -8.44
N THR A 90 -17.44 -2.47 -7.26
CA THR A 90 -18.51 -1.47 -7.01
C THR A 90 -18.29 -0.22 -7.86
N LEU A 91 -17.08 0.34 -7.86
CA LEU A 91 -16.73 1.51 -8.67
C LEU A 91 -16.93 1.26 -10.17
N CYS A 92 -16.55 0.07 -10.64
CA CYS A 92 -16.78 -0.35 -12.03
C CYS A 92 -18.28 -0.40 -12.38
N LEU A 93 -19.11 -1.03 -11.52
CA LEU A 93 -20.55 -1.10 -11.73
C LEU A 93 -21.22 0.26 -11.71
N GLU A 94 -20.76 1.17 -10.86
CA GLU A 94 -21.26 2.54 -10.81
C GLU A 94 -20.86 3.33 -12.07
N ALA A 95 -19.61 3.18 -12.55
CA ALA A 95 -19.17 3.77 -13.81
C ALA A 95 -20.04 3.28 -15.00
N HIS A 96 -20.40 1.99 -15.04
CA HIS A 96 -21.32 1.44 -16.05
C HIS A 96 -22.70 2.09 -16.01
N ARG A 97 -23.26 2.40 -14.83
CA ARG A 97 -24.54 3.14 -14.70
C ARG A 97 -24.44 4.54 -15.35
N HIS A 98 -23.25 5.11 -15.37
CA HIS A 98 -22.95 6.37 -16.05
C HIS A 98 -22.48 6.21 -17.50
N ARG A 99 -22.75 5.03 -18.11
CA ARG A 99 -22.41 4.71 -19.51
C ARG A 99 -20.91 4.77 -19.81
N ILE A 100 -20.08 4.49 -18.81
CA ILE A 100 -18.63 4.35 -18.95
C ILE A 100 -18.33 2.86 -19.01
N ASN A 101 -17.95 2.34 -20.18
CA ASN A 101 -17.66 0.93 -20.38
C ASN A 101 -16.21 0.63 -20.00
N CYS A 102 -15.95 0.37 -18.72
CA CYS A 102 -14.65 0.06 -18.14
C CYS A 102 -14.66 -1.31 -17.45
N TRP A 103 -13.48 -1.86 -17.23
CA TRP A 103 -13.29 -3.09 -16.45
C TRP A 103 -12.74 -2.76 -15.07
N ASP A 104 -12.89 -3.67 -14.13
CA ASP A 104 -12.26 -3.57 -12.79
C ASP A 104 -10.75 -3.38 -12.87
N LYS A 105 -10.09 -3.97 -13.90
CA LYS A 105 -8.66 -3.77 -14.18
C LYS A 105 -8.30 -2.35 -14.59
N ASP A 106 -9.20 -1.63 -15.23
CA ASP A 106 -8.97 -0.23 -15.63
C ASP A 106 -9.04 0.67 -14.41
N VAL A 107 -10.04 0.44 -13.53
CA VAL A 107 -10.15 1.11 -12.23
C VAL A 107 -8.92 0.80 -11.37
N SER A 108 -8.52 -0.47 -11.28
CA SER A 108 -7.34 -0.89 -10.51
C SER A 108 -6.06 -0.23 -11.03
N ARG A 109 -5.85 -0.22 -12.36
CA ARG A 109 -4.68 0.41 -12.99
C ARG A 109 -4.60 1.90 -12.69
N LEU A 110 -5.73 2.60 -12.72
CA LEU A 110 -5.80 4.02 -12.39
C LEU A 110 -5.44 4.26 -10.91
N LEU A 111 -6.02 3.48 -10.00
CA LEU A 111 -5.83 3.66 -8.55
C LEU A 111 -4.46 3.19 -8.03
N HIS A 112 -3.73 2.36 -8.79
CA HIS A 112 -2.34 1.96 -8.50
C HIS A 112 -1.32 2.68 -9.37
N SER A 113 -1.71 3.78 -10.01
CA SER A 113 -0.79 4.64 -10.77
C SER A 113 -0.33 5.83 -9.95
N GLU A 114 0.72 6.51 -10.40
CA GLU A 114 1.24 7.76 -9.83
C GLU A 114 0.26 8.96 -9.97
N ARG A 115 -1.00 8.69 -10.35
CA ARG A 115 -2.08 9.69 -10.41
C ARG A 115 -2.65 10.03 -9.04
N LEU A 116 -2.48 9.15 -8.07
CA LEU A 116 -2.88 9.37 -6.68
C LEU A 116 -1.76 10.10 -5.93
N GLU A 117 -2.16 11.01 -5.05
CA GLU A 117 -1.23 11.63 -4.12
C GLU A 117 -0.74 10.63 -3.07
N ASP A 118 0.55 10.61 -2.83
CA ASP A 118 1.14 9.81 -1.78
C ASP A 118 0.69 10.32 -0.41
N TYR A 119 0.21 9.40 0.40
CA TYR A 119 -0.18 9.64 1.78
C TYR A 119 0.71 8.87 2.73
N HIS A 120 1.46 9.58 3.55
CA HIS A 120 2.27 8.99 4.61
C HIS A 120 1.63 9.30 5.98
N PRO A 121 0.99 8.30 6.64
CA PRO A 121 0.19 8.53 7.84
C PRO A 121 0.95 9.26 8.96
N PHE A 122 2.19 8.87 9.22
CA PHE A 122 2.99 9.47 10.29
C PHE A 122 3.43 10.90 9.97
N LEU A 123 3.84 11.18 8.73
CA LEU A 123 4.23 12.53 8.34
C LEU A 123 3.02 13.46 8.39
N THR A 124 1.89 13.04 7.83
CA THR A 124 0.64 13.80 7.89
C THR A 124 0.20 14.06 9.34
N TYR A 125 0.29 13.04 10.21
CA TYR A 125 -0.02 13.22 11.62
C TYR A 125 0.90 14.26 12.28
N MET A 126 2.21 14.17 12.03
CA MET A 126 3.18 15.10 12.62
C MET A 126 2.98 16.54 12.14
N ASP A 127 2.58 16.74 10.88
CA ASP A 127 2.27 18.06 10.33
C ASP A 127 1.01 18.69 10.95
N THR A 128 0.10 17.88 11.50
CA THR A 128 -1.10 18.37 12.21
C THR A 128 -0.83 18.74 13.66
N LEU A 129 0.34 18.37 14.20
CA LEU A 129 0.65 18.67 15.59
C LEU A 129 0.87 20.17 15.81
N PRO A 130 0.35 20.73 16.92
CA PRO A 130 0.62 22.11 17.26
C PRO A 130 2.11 22.31 17.58
N GLN A 131 2.55 23.55 17.50
CA GLN A 131 3.92 23.89 17.91
C GLN A 131 4.11 23.50 19.39
N TRP A 132 5.30 22.96 19.68
CA TRP A 132 5.62 22.53 21.04
C TRP A 132 5.54 23.71 22.05
N ASP A 133 4.80 23.50 23.12
CA ASP A 133 4.55 24.47 24.18
C ASP A 133 5.63 24.50 25.28
N GLY A 134 6.73 23.76 25.11
CA GLY A 134 7.81 23.66 26.09
C GLY A 134 7.54 22.69 27.25
N VAL A 135 6.37 22.04 27.31
CA VAL A 135 6.01 21.15 28.42
C VAL A 135 6.50 19.72 28.18
N ASP A 136 7.29 19.20 29.12
CA ASP A 136 7.72 17.79 29.10
C ASP A 136 6.56 16.88 29.53
N ARG A 137 6.04 16.14 28.57
CA ARG A 137 4.99 15.12 28.75
C ARG A 137 5.53 13.70 28.82
N VAL A 138 6.76 13.50 28.41
CA VAL A 138 7.40 12.16 28.35
C VAL A 138 7.82 11.70 29.74
N THR A 139 8.43 12.57 30.54
CA THR A 139 8.85 12.22 31.90
C THR A 139 7.68 11.79 32.81
N PRO A 140 6.54 12.52 32.90
CA PRO A 140 5.40 12.07 33.69
C PRO A 140 4.81 10.75 33.19
N LEU A 141 4.82 10.51 31.87
CA LEU A 141 4.37 9.25 31.26
C LEU A 141 5.29 8.09 31.67
N ALA A 142 6.61 8.26 31.57
CA ALA A 142 7.59 7.27 32.00
C ALA A 142 7.46 6.93 33.49
N GLN A 143 7.18 7.93 34.35
CA GLN A 143 7.01 7.77 35.78
C GLN A 143 5.78 6.92 36.15
N ARG A 144 4.80 6.75 35.27
CA ARG A 144 3.67 5.82 35.47
C ARG A 144 4.13 4.38 35.60
N ILE A 145 5.25 4.02 34.95
CA ILE A 145 5.85 2.70 34.99
C ILE A 145 6.90 2.60 36.10
N SER A 146 7.86 3.53 36.13
CA SER A 146 8.93 3.54 37.15
C SER A 146 9.52 4.93 37.36
N LYS A 147 9.81 5.23 38.63
CA LYS A 147 10.47 6.49 39.02
C LYS A 147 12.02 6.42 38.94
N LYS A 148 12.60 5.30 38.51
CA LYS A 148 14.05 5.14 38.40
C LYS A 148 14.58 6.02 37.26
N ALA A 149 15.62 6.82 37.55
CA ALA A 149 16.23 7.72 36.57
C ALA A 149 16.71 7.00 35.29
N PHE A 150 17.28 5.81 35.42
CA PHE A 150 17.68 5.00 34.28
C PHE A 150 16.52 4.69 33.34
N TRP A 151 15.36 4.30 33.89
CA TRP A 151 14.15 4.04 33.12
C TRP A 151 13.64 5.32 32.43
N ILE A 152 13.52 6.42 33.16
CA ILE A 152 13.02 7.69 32.62
C ILE A 152 13.89 8.15 31.44
N ASN A 153 15.22 8.15 31.63
CA ASN A 153 16.16 8.56 30.59
C ASN A 153 16.13 7.60 29.37
N GLY A 154 16.04 6.29 29.61
CA GLY A 154 15.94 5.29 28.54
C GLY A 154 14.64 5.43 27.75
N PHE A 155 13.52 5.59 28.44
CA PHE A 155 12.21 5.79 27.81
C PHE A 155 12.16 7.09 27.00
N HIS A 156 12.74 8.18 27.51
CA HIS A 156 12.81 9.44 26.77
C HIS A 156 13.61 9.30 25.46
N ARG A 157 14.78 8.65 25.52
CA ARG A 157 15.59 8.38 24.31
C ARG A 157 14.86 7.50 23.32
N TRP A 158 14.15 6.48 23.78
CA TRP A 158 13.36 5.62 22.92
C TRP A 158 12.21 6.37 22.25
N MET A 159 11.47 7.22 22.98
CA MET A 159 10.41 8.05 22.42
C MET A 159 10.93 9.01 21.33
N LEU A 160 12.10 9.63 21.58
CA LEU A 160 12.75 10.48 20.57
C LEU A 160 13.14 9.68 19.33
N GLY A 161 13.69 8.46 19.51
CA GLY A 161 14.03 7.57 18.42
C GLY A 161 12.79 7.14 17.61
N MET A 162 11.70 6.82 18.28
CA MET A 162 10.41 6.49 17.64
C MET A 162 9.88 7.68 16.83
N ALA A 163 9.87 8.87 17.40
CA ALA A 163 9.44 10.08 16.69
C ALA A 163 10.33 10.41 15.49
N ALA A 164 11.64 10.24 15.61
CA ALA A 164 12.58 10.42 14.49
C ALA A 164 12.34 9.40 13.37
N GLN A 165 11.99 8.16 13.73
CA GLN A 165 11.63 7.11 12.79
C GLN A 165 10.33 7.46 12.04
N TRP A 166 9.30 7.91 12.74
CA TRP A 166 8.05 8.36 12.14
C TRP A 166 8.24 9.56 11.20
N ALA A 167 9.21 10.44 11.52
CA ALA A 167 9.58 11.57 10.67
C ALA A 167 10.51 11.21 9.50
N GLY A 168 10.82 9.93 9.28
CA GLY A 168 11.74 9.50 8.22
C GLY A 168 13.20 9.95 8.39
N ARG A 169 13.59 10.39 9.61
CA ARG A 169 14.93 10.96 9.90
C ARG A 169 15.89 9.92 10.47
N MET A 170 15.95 8.74 9.82
CA MET A 170 16.78 7.61 10.29
C MET A 170 18.05 7.40 9.46
N ASP A 171 18.42 8.37 8.66
CA ASP A 171 19.59 8.35 7.77
C ASP A 171 20.93 8.17 8.50
N ARG A 172 21.00 8.51 9.79
CA ARG A 172 22.25 8.45 10.59
C ARG A 172 22.25 7.43 11.71
N CYS A 173 21.13 7.14 12.34
CA CYS A 173 21.05 6.29 13.53
C CYS A 173 19.71 5.55 13.60
N ALA A 174 19.74 4.23 13.51
CA ALA A 174 18.57 3.42 13.80
C ALA A 174 18.20 3.48 15.30
N ASN A 175 16.91 3.36 15.63
CA ASN A 175 16.46 3.25 17.00
C ASN A 175 16.84 1.85 17.56
N ALA A 176 18.02 1.78 18.18
CA ALA A 176 18.59 0.53 18.70
C ALA A 176 18.10 0.19 20.13
N VAL A 177 17.17 0.97 20.69
CA VAL A 177 16.65 0.80 22.05
C VAL A 177 15.22 0.28 21.99
N ALA A 178 14.94 -0.81 22.71
CA ALA A 178 13.59 -1.32 22.92
C ALA A 178 13.30 -1.35 24.44
N PRO A 179 12.27 -0.66 24.94
CA PRO A 179 11.90 -0.76 26.36
C PRO A 179 11.28 -2.13 26.65
N MET A 180 11.73 -2.76 27.75
CA MET A 180 11.18 -4.02 28.21
C MET A 180 10.38 -3.84 29.50
N LEU A 181 9.09 -4.13 29.44
CA LEU A 181 8.18 -4.06 30.58
C LEU A 181 8.07 -5.42 31.28
N VAL A 182 8.75 -5.58 32.40
CA VAL A 182 8.78 -6.84 33.18
C VAL A 182 7.91 -6.73 34.43
N SER A 183 7.07 -7.73 34.68
CA SER A 183 6.30 -7.84 35.93
C SER A 183 6.21 -9.30 36.38
N ARG A 184 6.32 -9.53 37.69
CA ARG A 184 6.09 -10.87 38.29
C ARG A 184 4.61 -11.26 38.32
N MET A 185 3.72 -10.28 38.20
CA MET A 185 2.27 -10.48 38.27
C MET A 185 1.64 -10.20 36.91
N GLN A 186 0.71 -11.04 36.49
CA GLN A 186 -0.16 -10.81 35.33
C GLN A 186 -1.16 -9.68 35.60
N GLY A 187 -1.81 -9.17 34.54
CA GLY A 187 -2.88 -8.15 34.69
C GLY A 187 -2.40 -6.75 35.06
N LYS A 188 -1.12 -6.41 34.85
CA LYS A 188 -0.56 -5.07 35.10
C LYS A 188 -0.69 -4.09 33.93
N CYS A 189 -1.60 -4.35 33.00
CA CYS A 189 -1.92 -3.48 31.87
C CYS A 189 -0.71 -3.08 30.99
N LYS A 190 0.30 -3.95 30.86
CA LYS A 190 1.50 -3.66 30.03
C LYS A 190 1.13 -3.46 28.57
N SER A 191 0.39 -4.41 27.98
CA SER A 191 -0.03 -4.31 26.58
C SER A 191 -0.95 -3.12 26.33
N THR A 192 -1.86 -2.82 27.29
CA THR A 192 -2.69 -1.61 27.25
C THR A 192 -1.84 -0.33 27.25
N PHE A 193 -0.78 -0.29 28.08
CA PHE A 193 0.15 0.84 28.08
C PHE A 193 0.81 1.01 26.70
N CYS A 194 1.28 -0.08 26.08
CA CYS A 194 1.88 -0.03 24.74
C CYS A 194 0.88 0.49 23.68
N GLN A 195 -0.36 0.03 23.72
CA GLN A 195 -1.41 0.51 22.82
C GLN A 195 -1.68 2.01 22.98
N LEU A 196 -1.70 2.50 24.23
CA LEU A 196 -1.95 3.92 24.54
C LEU A 196 -0.81 4.85 24.11
N LEU A 197 0.36 4.32 23.76
CA LEU A 197 1.45 5.12 23.19
C LEU A 197 1.18 5.54 21.74
N MET A 198 0.31 4.82 21.05
CA MET A 198 -0.10 5.18 19.70
C MET A 198 -1.24 6.21 19.75
N PRO A 199 -1.11 7.33 19.01
CA PRO A 199 -2.21 8.27 18.83
C PRO A 199 -3.44 7.61 18.20
N ASP A 200 -4.62 8.11 18.52
CA ASP A 200 -5.89 7.52 18.02
C ASP A 200 -5.95 7.41 16.50
N GLY A 201 -5.48 8.43 15.79
CA GLY A 201 -5.44 8.43 14.32
C GLY A 201 -4.39 7.50 13.69
N LEU A 202 -3.48 6.91 14.49
CA LEU A 202 -2.42 6.01 14.04
C LEU A 202 -2.56 4.60 14.64
N ARG A 203 -3.68 4.26 15.27
CA ARG A 203 -3.87 2.96 15.93
C ARG A 203 -3.76 1.76 14.98
N ASP A 204 -4.12 1.93 13.73
CA ASP A 204 -4.02 0.87 12.71
C ASP A 204 -2.56 0.49 12.40
N TYR A 205 -1.61 1.32 12.81
CA TYR A 205 -0.17 1.08 12.67
C TYR A 205 0.49 0.56 13.96
N TYR A 206 -0.30 0.03 14.89
CA TYR A 206 0.14 -0.73 16.06
C TYR A 206 -0.14 -2.21 15.85
N THR A 207 0.79 -3.06 16.30
CA THR A 207 0.53 -4.50 16.39
C THR A 207 1.18 -5.12 17.62
N ASP A 208 0.52 -6.11 18.20
CA ASP A 208 1.00 -7.03 19.23
C ASP A 208 1.09 -8.48 18.72
N SER A 209 0.70 -8.71 17.47
CA SER A 209 0.69 -9.99 16.79
C SER A 209 1.85 -10.12 15.80
N PHE A 210 3.08 -9.92 16.30
CA PHE A 210 4.28 -9.93 15.46
C PHE A 210 5.17 -11.13 15.79
N GLU A 211 5.42 -11.99 14.80
CA GLU A 211 6.33 -13.13 14.90
C GLU A 211 7.66 -12.81 14.23
N LEU A 212 8.75 -12.86 15.01
CA LEU A 212 10.12 -12.63 14.52
C LEU A 212 10.70 -13.84 13.76
N THR A 213 10.04 -15.00 13.79
CA THR A 213 10.53 -16.21 13.18
C THR A 213 10.31 -16.24 11.67
N GLY A 214 11.28 -15.75 10.94
CA GLY A 214 11.81 -16.25 9.67
C GLY A 214 10.88 -16.51 8.50
N GLN A 215 9.68 -15.93 8.39
CA GLN A 215 8.87 -16.03 7.17
C GLN A 215 9.02 -14.77 6.31
N SER A 216 9.06 -14.98 5.00
CA SER A 216 9.04 -13.91 4.00
C SER A 216 7.90 -12.94 4.29
N GLY A 217 8.19 -11.65 4.40
CA GLY A 217 7.21 -10.60 4.72
C GLY A 217 7.40 -9.96 6.10
N CYS A 218 8.38 -10.40 6.91
CA CYS A 218 8.72 -9.76 8.18
C CYS A 218 9.20 -8.32 7.95
N GLU A 219 10.05 -8.09 6.96
CA GLU A 219 10.57 -6.76 6.60
C GLU A 219 9.45 -5.82 6.14
N GLN A 220 8.52 -6.31 5.33
CA GLN A 220 7.36 -5.53 4.88
C GLN A 220 6.45 -5.16 6.06
N LYS A 221 6.21 -6.09 6.99
CA LYS A 221 5.45 -5.79 8.22
C LYS A 221 6.17 -4.77 9.11
N LEU A 222 7.51 -4.87 9.25
CA LEU A 222 8.28 -3.88 10.00
C LEU A 222 8.17 -2.47 9.42
N ALA A 223 8.08 -2.34 8.10
CA ALA A 223 7.90 -1.07 7.42
C ALA A 223 6.49 -0.48 7.60
N GLN A 224 5.47 -1.32 7.82
CA GLN A 224 4.08 -0.89 7.94
C GLN A 224 3.71 -0.37 9.33
N PHE A 225 4.34 -0.89 10.40
CA PHE A 225 3.94 -0.56 11.76
C PHE A 225 4.85 0.48 12.40
N GLY A 226 4.24 1.48 13.03
CA GLY A 226 4.95 2.51 13.79
C GLY A 226 5.31 2.10 15.21
N LEU A 227 4.62 1.09 15.76
CA LEU A 227 4.90 0.50 17.05
C LEU A 227 4.53 -0.98 17.07
N ILE A 228 5.51 -1.81 17.37
CA ILE A 228 5.34 -3.25 17.50
C ILE A 228 5.56 -3.63 18.96
N ASN A 229 4.56 -4.25 19.57
CA ASN A 229 4.67 -4.83 20.90
C ASN A 229 4.94 -6.35 20.77
N LEU A 230 6.10 -6.78 21.24
CA LEU A 230 6.45 -8.20 21.28
C LEU A 230 5.98 -8.76 22.63
N ASP A 231 4.77 -9.30 22.68
CA ASP A 231 4.26 -9.91 23.89
C ASP A 231 4.91 -11.31 24.09
N GLU A 232 5.21 -11.67 25.35
CA GLU A 232 5.81 -12.96 25.74
C GLU A 232 7.18 -13.29 25.09
N TYR A 233 7.91 -12.29 24.57
CA TYR A 233 9.21 -12.51 23.90
C TYR A 233 10.24 -13.27 24.75
N ALA A 234 10.14 -13.18 26.09
CA ALA A 234 11.08 -13.83 26.99
C ALA A 234 10.96 -15.37 27.07
N VAL A 235 9.83 -15.95 26.65
CA VAL A 235 9.57 -17.41 26.76
C VAL A 235 10.36 -18.19 25.72
N SER A 236 10.61 -17.61 24.56
CA SER A 236 11.31 -18.29 23.46
C SER A 236 12.84 -18.41 23.67
N TYR A 237 13.45 -17.54 24.51
CA TYR A 237 14.89 -17.55 24.73
C TYR A 237 15.38 -18.54 25.81
N THR A 238 14.49 -19.00 26.70
CA THR A 238 14.86 -19.95 27.75
C THR A 238 15.04 -21.35 27.21
N HIS A 239 14.54 -21.70 26.05
CA HIS A 239 14.72 -23.00 25.41
C HIS A 239 16.01 -23.15 24.56
N LEU A 240 16.78 -22.07 24.36
CA LEU A 240 18.03 -22.08 23.59
C LEU A 240 19.29 -22.18 24.46
N ARG A 241 19.17 -22.38 25.78
CA ARG A 241 20.29 -22.56 26.74
C ARG A 241 20.08 -23.81 27.63
N ALA A 242 19.67 -24.91 27.05
CA ALA A 242 19.76 -26.23 27.69
C ALA A 242 20.67 -27.15 26.86
#